data_9ac1f2fbd9e82414a9b4a00298843c6a
#
_entry.id   9ac1f2fbd9e82414a9b4a00298843c6a
#
_cell.length_a   1.000
_cell.length_b   1.000
_cell.length_c   1.000
_cell.angle_alpha   90.00
_cell.angle_beta   90.00
_cell.angle_gamma   90.00
#
_symmetry.space_group_name_H-M   'P 1'
#
loop_
_entity.id
_entity.type
_entity.pdbx_description
1 polymer ?
#
loop_
_entity_poly.entity_id
_entity_poly.type
_entity_poly.pdbx_seq_one_letter_code
_entity_poly.pdbx_strand_id
1 'polypeptide(L)'
;MKKYLTIFLCMVVSYAFALKNAQITTTFNDNSTSTQTIELKEVEKDVYRLEIPIRKIALNTKFIDVKLADATAKKGEDGYWVLGDGRLGFFAHDKGNITERRNPLPLYSVKKGDSAFVGIVKGLKYEFALVVDVKKGVYEVYPRFLIKDMLFAPYEDLIIDFYYFKGEDANYSSMGKAYRKYQLDRGEVKPLRERVKGNPQLAYTADTMFVRFCNGRKVNSSRIEHQTPENEPKVRVERSFEQVKNNILKLKELGVDKVEVCLVGWNSGGFDGRFPTLFPADEAFGGEEKMAEVVDTAHELGYQIVTHVCNTDFYTISDRFDWYDIAKTKDGSNHKHGILAGGRAYFPCFQQVYNKYIEDDFKGLRKRGFRGTHHIDVTSCIVPYPCHDKNHPCNRQQTADYMNKIGELADKTFGGWGSEGPCDHVAKTLDYALYIWAYPG
;
A
#
# COMPACT_ATOMS: atom_id res chain seq x y z
N MET A 1 -53.67 27.11 57.22
CA MET A 1 -53.34 26.62 55.88
C MET A 1 -51.92 27.14 55.52
N LYS A 2 -50.86 26.32 55.67
CA LYS A 2 -49.50 26.68 55.28
C LYS A 2 -49.27 26.17 53.84
N LYS A 3 -49.01 27.09 52.90
CA LYS A 3 -48.63 26.78 51.53
C LYS A 3 -47.15 26.47 51.51
N TYR A 4 -46.78 25.26 51.16
CA TYR A 4 -45.39 24.89 50.86
C TYR A 4 -45.08 25.28 49.42
N LEU A 5 -44.11 26.15 49.23
CA LEU A 5 -43.57 26.52 47.91
C LEU A 5 -42.39 25.58 47.63
N THR A 6 -42.60 24.62 46.75
CA THR A 6 -41.51 23.72 46.29
C THR A 6 -40.75 24.43 45.20
N ILE A 7 -39.50 24.84 45.51
CA ILE A 7 -38.59 25.39 44.54
C ILE A 7 -37.92 24.22 43.82
N PHE A 8 -38.23 24.05 42.52
CA PHE A 8 -37.51 23.14 41.63
C PHE A 8 -36.21 23.80 41.20
N LEU A 9 -35.10 23.34 41.80
CA LEU A 9 -33.76 23.74 41.39
C LEU A 9 -33.37 22.95 40.13
N CYS A 10 -33.53 23.54 38.93
CA CYS A 10 -33.00 23.02 37.70
C CYS A 10 -31.47 23.10 37.77
N MET A 11 -30.81 21.99 38.09
CA MET A 11 -29.36 21.86 37.83
C MET A 11 -29.13 21.85 36.32
N VAL A 12 -28.70 22.98 35.77
CA VAL A 12 -28.12 23.07 34.46
C VAL A 12 -26.75 22.40 34.59
N VAL A 13 -26.64 21.12 34.23
CA VAL A 13 -25.37 20.46 34.05
C VAL A 13 -24.74 21.06 32.80
N SER A 14 -23.89 22.05 33.01
CA SER A 14 -22.96 22.51 31.93
C SER A 14 -22.06 21.35 31.60
N TYR A 15 -22.30 20.68 30.50
CA TYR A 15 -21.26 19.82 29.90
C TYR A 15 -20.15 20.74 29.43
N ALA A 16 -19.18 20.96 30.31
CA ALA A 16 -17.88 21.46 29.87
C ALA A 16 -17.38 20.41 28.88
N PHE A 17 -17.24 20.81 27.60
CA PHE A 17 -16.56 20.00 26.61
C PHE A 17 -15.16 19.74 27.16
N ALA A 18 -14.91 18.51 27.60
CA ALA A 18 -13.57 18.13 28.01
C ALA A 18 -12.64 18.35 26.81
N LEU A 19 -11.67 19.25 26.96
CA LEU A 19 -10.67 19.54 25.95
C LEU A 19 -10.03 18.21 25.51
N LYS A 20 -10.01 17.95 24.22
CA LYS A 20 -9.36 16.77 23.65
C LYS A 20 -7.84 16.95 23.74
N ASN A 21 -7.17 16.06 24.42
CA ASN A 21 -5.74 16.13 24.65
C ASN A 21 -5.03 14.86 24.20
N ALA A 22 -3.80 15.01 23.70
CA ALA A 22 -2.88 13.93 23.45
C ALA A 22 -1.69 13.99 24.39
N GLN A 23 -1.29 12.87 24.97
CA GLN A 23 -0.02 12.72 25.66
C GLN A 23 1.05 12.32 24.65
N ILE A 24 2.08 13.15 24.54
CA ILE A 24 3.20 12.95 23.64
C ILE A 24 4.40 12.52 24.46
N THR A 25 4.88 11.30 24.23
CA THR A 25 6.11 10.82 24.85
C THR A 25 7.21 10.75 23.80
N THR A 26 8.20 11.61 23.92
CA THR A 26 9.41 11.60 23.11
C THR A 26 10.48 10.76 23.79
N THR A 27 11.00 9.76 23.10
CA THR A 27 12.17 8.98 23.52
C THR A 27 13.37 9.45 22.71
N PHE A 28 14.46 9.76 23.36
CA PHE A 28 15.71 10.20 22.74
C PHE A 28 16.69 9.04 22.48
N ASN A 29 17.79 9.31 21.76
CA ASN A 29 18.78 8.29 21.39
C ASN A 29 19.50 7.65 22.58
N ASP A 30 19.61 8.37 23.70
CA ASP A 30 20.13 7.88 24.98
C ASP A 30 19.10 7.11 25.83
N ASN A 31 17.89 6.88 25.27
CA ASN A 31 16.72 6.28 25.90
C ASN A 31 16.10 7.11 27.05
N SER A 32 16.53 8.35 27.27
CA SER A 32 15.78 9.28 28.11
C SER A 32 14.42 9.61 27.47
N THR A 33 13.47 10.04 28.28
CA THR A 33 12.11 10.36 27.82
C THR A 33 11.65 11.72 28.30
N SER A 34 10.87 12.39 27.48
CA SER A 34 10.13 13.60 27.85
C SER A 34 8.67 13.40 27.51
N THR A 35 7.78 13.78 28.42
CA THR A 35 6.34 13.68 28.21
C THR A 35 5.70 15.05 28.35
N GLN A 36 4.83 15.38 27.40
CA GLN A 36 4.03 16.60 27.40
C GLN A 36 2.59 16.31 27.01
N THR A 37 1.65 17.13 27.45
CA THR A 37 0.27 17.09 26.99
C THR A 37 0.05 18.20 25.97
N ILE A 38 -0.55 17.87 24.84
CA ILE A 38 -0.90 18.83 23.79
C ILE A 38 -2.43 18.82 23.63
N GLU A 39 -3.03 19.99 23.69
CA GLU A 39 -4.43 20.20 23.38
C GLU A 39 -4.63 20.04 21.86
N LEU A 40 -5.62 19.24 21.47
CA LEU A 40 -5.99 19.03 20.08
C LEU A 40 -6.85 20.20 19.59
N LYS A 41 -6.54 20.74 18.42
CA LYS A 41 -7.29 21.81 17.79
C LYS A 41 -8.46 21.25 17.02
N GLU A 42 -9.68 21.69 17.31
CA GLU A 42 -10.84 21.40 16.46
C GLU A 42 -10.68 22.10 15.10
N VAL A 43 -10.63 21.32 14.01
CA VAL A 43 -10.45 21.81 12.63
C VAL A 43 -11.73 21.69 11.80
N GLU A 44 -12.63 20.81 12.18
CA GLU A 44 -13.98 20.61 11.65
C GLU A 44 -14.82 20.04 12.80
N LYS A 45 -16.15 20.11 12.73
CA LYS A 45 -17.04 19.55 13.75
C LYS A 45 -16.66 18.07 14.00
N ASP A 46 -16.40 17.73 15.25
CA ASP A 46 -15.99 16.41 15.73
C ASP A 46 -14.67 15.88 15.11
N VAL A 47 -13.84 16.76 14.53
CA VAL A 47 -12.52 16.46 13.99
C VAL A 47 -11.45 17.30 14.69
N TYR A 48 -10.53 16.63 15.38
CA TYR A 48 -9.51 17.26 16.20
C TYR A 48 -8.11 16.93 15.66
N ARG A 49 -7.29 17.95 15.46
CA ARG A 49 -5.93 17.84 14.91
C ARG A 49 -4.87 17.91 16.00
N LEU A 50 -3.95 16.93 15.95
CA LEU A 50 -2.61 17.06 16.52
C LEU A 50 -1.67 17.53 15.42
N GLU A 51 -0.87 18.56 15.74
CA GLU A 51 0.20 19.04 14.87
C GLU A 51 1.47 19.29 15.70
N ILE A 52 2.57 18.63 15.31
CA ILE A 52 3.89 18.88 15.87
C ILE A 52 4.76 19.41 14.73
N PRO A 53 5.09 20.71 14.71
CA PRO A 53 5.93 21.31 13.69
C PRO A 53 7.31 20.63 13.64
N ILE A 54 7.79 20.37 12.42
CA ILE A 54 9.10 19.73 12.16
C ILE A 54 10.25 20.39 12.98
N ARG A 55 10.24 21.71 13.12
CA ARG A 55 11.26 22.45 13.88
C ARG A 55 11.28 22.14 15.38
N LYS A 56 10.21 21.52 15.91
CA LYS A 56 10.11 21.09 17.32
C LYS A 56 10.56 19.63 17.51
N ILE A 57 10.85 18.90 16.45
CA ILE A 57 11.36 17.53 16.53
C ILE A 57 12.88 17.61 16.62
N ALA A 58 13.42 17.28 17.77
CA ALA A 58 14.87 17.32 18.00
C ALA A 58 15.59 16.23 17.19
N LEU A 59 16.78 16.53 16.66
CA LEU A 59 17.57 15.60 15.83
C LEU A 59 17.99 14.31 16.56
N ASN A 60 18.07 14.35 17.88
CA ASN A 60 18.36 13.19 18.71
C ASN A 60 17.10 12.40 19.11
N THR A 61 15.95 12.72 18.56
CA THR A 61 14.71 11.98 18.79
C THR A 61 14.80 10.58 18.20
N LYS A 62 14.48 9.58 19.01
CA LYS A 62 14.39 8.17 18.59
C LYS A 62 12.98 7.81 18.19
N PHE A 63 12.00 8.06 19.06
CA PHE A 63 10.58 7.79 18.84
C PHE A 63 9.71 8.94 19.37
N ILE A 64 8.52 9.09 18.80
CA ILE A 64 7.45 9.93 19.32
C ILE A 64 6.19 9.06 19.41
N ASP A 65 5.73 8.78 20.62
CA ASP A 65 4.47 8.08 20.88
C ASP A 65 3.36 9.11 21.07
N VAL A 66 2.24 8.93 20.35
CA VAL A 66 1.06 9.80 20.46
C VAL A 66 -0.08 9.01 21.10
N LYS A 67 -0.39 9.29 22.35
CA LYS A 67 -1.36 8.55 23.15
C LYS A 67 -2.59 9.39 23.46
N LEU A 68 -3.78 8.81 23.27
CA LEU A 68 -5.05 9.39 23.69
C LEU A 68 -5.63 8.59 24.86
N ALA A 69 -6.26 9.28 25.83
CA ALA A 69 -7.01 8.62 26.89
C ALA A 69 -8.16 7.76 26.31
N ASP A 70 -8.76 8.22 25.23
CA ASP A 70 -9.83 7.51 24.50
C ASP A 70 -9.33 6.19 23.84
N ALA A 71 -8.01 6.06 23.64
CA ALA A 71 -7.36 4.86 23.10
C ALA A 71 -6.86 3.90 24.19
N THR A 72 -7.24 4.12 25.45
CA THR A 72 -6.90 3.26 26.59
C THR A 72 -8.14 2.51 27.06
N ALA A 73 -8.04 1.19 27.26
CA ALA A 73 -9.13 0.36 27.77
C ALA A 73 -8.62 -0.70 28.74
N LYS A 74 -9.49 -1.15 29.65
CA LYS A 74 -9.19 -2.31 30.50
C LYS A 74 -9.65 -3.59 29.82
N LYS A 75 -9.00 -4.71 30.12
CA LYS A 75 -9.47 -6.03 29.72
C LYS A 75 -10.92 -6.22 30.20
N GLY A 76 -11.79 -6.66 29.29
CA GLY A 76 -13.22 -6.86 29.54
C GLY A 76 -14.10 -5.64 29.26
N GLU A 77 -13.54 -4.46 28.95
CA GLU A 77 -14.35 -3.34 28.47
C GLU A 77 -15.01 -3.66 27.12
N ASP A 78 -16.22 -3.17 26.94
CA ASP A 78 -16.91 -3.26 25.66
C ASP A 78 -16.22 -2.35 24.64
N GLY A 79 -15.74 -2.97 23.57
CA GLY A 79 -15.07 -2.24 22.48
C GLY A 79 -14.03 -3.05 21.75
N TYR A 80 -13.38 -2.35 20.81
CA TYR A 80 -12.35 -2.93 19.95
C TYR A 80 -11.41 -1.85 19.41
N TRP A 81 -10.28 -2.30 18.92
CA TRP A 81 -9.34 -1.51 18.13
C TRP A 81 -9.23 -2.06 16.71
N VAL A 82 -8.92 -1.18 15.74
CA VAL A 82 -8.62 -1.55 14.35
C VAL A 82 -7.33 -0.87 13.92
N LEU A 83 -6.43 -1.62 13.28
CA LEU A 83 -5.18 -1.12 12.72
C LEU A 83 -5.32 -0.89 11.21
N GLY A 84 -4.39 -0.14 10.64
CA GLY A 84 -4.35 0.22 9.22
C GLY A 84 -4.22 -0.96 8.25
N ASP A 85 -3.86 -2.14 8.73
CA ASP A 85 -3.80 -3.39 7.98
C ASP A 85 -5.10 -4.21 8.05
N GLY A 86 -6.15 -3.69 8.68
CA GLY A 86 -7.45 -4.33 8.83
C GLY A 86 -7.56 -5.27 10.02
N ARG A 87 -6.49 -5.48 10.81
CA ARG A 87 -6.60 -6.26 12.05
C ARG A 87 -7.54 -5.58 13.04
N LEU A 88 -8.48 -6.37 13.56
CA LEU A 88 -9.41 -5.98 14.61
C LEU A 88 -9.17 -6.82 15.86
N GLY A 89 -9.10 -6.19 17.02
CA GLY A 89 -8.96 -6.87 18.30
C GLY A 89 -9.93 -6.31 19.34
N PHE A 90 -10.54 -7.23 20.11
CA PHE A 90 -11.45 -6.87 21.19
C PHE A 90 -10.69 -6.75 22.52
N PHE A 91 -11.08 -5.80 23.35
CA PHE A 91 -10.54 -5.67 24.72
C PHE A 91 -10.92 -6.82 25.64
N ALA A 92 -11.90 -7.61 25.25
CA ALA A 92 -12.28 -8.85 25.96
C ALA A 92 -11.23 -9.97 25.84
N HIS A 93 -10.37 -9.90 24.82
CA HIS A 93 -9.38 -10.93 24.53
C HIS A 93 -7.98 -10.41 24.78
N ASP A 94 -7.14 -11.17 25.50
CA ASP A 94 -5.71 -10.88 25.60
C ASP A 94 -5.01 -11.27 24.31
N LYS A 95 -5.04 -10.37 23.32
CA LYS A 95 -4.06 -10.44 22.25
C LYS A 95 -2.86 -9.61 22.69
N GLY A 96 -1.70 -10.25 22.72
CA GLY A 96 -0.45 -9.68 23.22
C GLY A 96 0.00 -8.42 22.50
N ASN A 97 1.16 -7.91 22.87
CA ASN A 97 1.74 -6.68 22.31
C ASN A 97 1.97 -6.80 20.81
N ILE A 98 1.49 -5.79 20.05
CA ILE A 98 1.64 -5.68 18.61
C ILE A 98 2.43 -4.41 18.31
N THR A 99 3.39 -4.52 17.41
CA THR A 99 4.04 -3.37 16.78
C THR A 99 4.06 -3.61 15.29
N GLU A 100 3.18 -2.92 14.55
CA GLU A 100 3.05 -3.10 13.10
C GLU A 100 3.63 -1.90 12.36
N ARG A 101 4.64 -2.17 11.53
CA ARG A 101 5.29 -1.16 10.68
C ARG A 101 4.72 -1.09 9.27
N ARG A 102 4.08 -2.18 8.81
CA ARG A 102 3.44 -2.23 7.50
C ARG A 102 1.99 -1.79 7.64
N ASN A 103 1.76 -0.50 7.43
CA ASN A 103 0.43 0.09 7.51
C ASN A 103 -0.08 0.42 6.09
N PRO A 104 -0.86 -0.48 5.45
CA PRO A 104 -1.47 -0.21 4.14
C PRO A 104 -2.31 1.07 4.14
N LEU A 105 -3.03 1.33 5.24
CA LEU A 105 -3.74 2.57 5.47
C LEU A 105 -3.09 3.32 6.64
N PRO A 106 -2.86 4.63 6.53
CA PRO A 106 -2.21 5.41 7.57
C PRO A 106 -3.20 5.80 8.68
N LEU A 107 -3.83 4.80 9.30
CA LEU A 107 -4.87 5.03 10.30
C LEU A 107 -4.89 3.95 11.38
N TYR A 108 -5.49 4.33 12.52
CA TYR A 108 -5.92 3.40 13.56
C TYR A 108 -7.23 3.87 14.17
N SER A 109 -7.96 2.97 14.82
CA SER A 109 -9.27 3.29 15.37
C SER A 109 -9.50 2.59 16.69
N VAL A 110 -10.32 3.20 17.53
CA VAL A 110 -10.77 2.60 18.80
C VAL A 110 -12.25 2.89 18.98
N LYS A 111 -13.01 1.86 19.40
CA LYS A 111 -14.38 1.96 19.88
C LYS A 111 -14.43 1.54 21.34
N LYS A 112 -15.17 2.32 22.18
CA LYS A 112 -15.46 2.02 23.59
C LYS A 112 -16.89 2.39 23.89
N GLY A 113 -17.70 1.40 24.29
CA GLY A 113 -19.12 1.63 24.52
C GLY A 113 -19.81 2.28 23.32
N ASP A 114 -20.42 3.44 23.52
CA ASP A 114 -21.14 4.24 22.51
C ASP A 114 -20.28 5.29 21.80
N SER A 115 -18.97 5.29 22.03
CA SER A 115 -18.03 6.27 21.47
C SER A 115 -16.94 5.58 20.66
N ALA A 116 -16.51 6.22 19.57
CA ALA A 116 -15.41 5.74 18.74
C ALA A 116 -14.66 6.91 18.10
N PHE A 117 -13.42 6.63 17.65
CA PHE A 117 -12.67 7.53 16.78
C PHE A 117 -11.85 6.77 15.75
N VAL A 118 -11.49 7.47 14.67
CA VAL A 118 -10.40 7.09 13.78
C VAL A 118 -9.36 8.20 13.74
N GLY A 119 -8.10 7.86 14.00
CA GLY A 119 -6.95 8.73 13.83
C GLY A 119 -6.32 8.48 12.47
N ILE A 120 -6.33 9.47 11.58
CA ILE A 120 -5.72 9.43 10.25
C ILE A 120 -4.41 10.20 10.31
N VAL A 121 -3.30 9.50 10.08
CA VAL A 121 -1.96 10.09 10.01
C VAL A 121 -1.81 10.76 8.66
N LYS A 122 -1.63 12.08 8.64
CA LYS A 122 -1.54 12.90 7.43
C LYS A 122 -0.13 13.39 7.15
N GLY A 123 0.65 13.68 8.18
CA GLY A 123 2.06 14.07 8.07
C GLY A 123 2.98 12.98 8.65
N LEU A 124 4.14 12.75 8.03
CA LEU A 124 5.05 11.64 8.28
C LEU A 124 4.35 10.27 8.16
N LYS A 125 3.41 10.15 7.22
CA LYS A 125 2.49 9.02 7.09
C LYS A 125 3.12 7.67 6.75
N TYR A 126 4.40 7.65 6.41
CA TYR A 126 5.17 6.41 6.16
C TYR A 126 6.20 6.13 7.26
N GLU A 127 6.29 7.01 8.26
CA GLU A 127 7.36 7.01 9.25
C GLU A 127 6.88 6.57 10.63
N PHE A 128 5.83 5.74 10.72
CA PHE A 128 5.29 5.29 11.99
C PHE A 128 5.00 3.78 12.03
N ALA A 129 4.91 3.26 13.24
CA ALA A 129 4.35 1.95 13.54
C ALA A 129 3.07 2.14 14.35
N LEU A 130 2.12 1.22 14.21
CA LEU A 130 0.96 1.12 15.11
C LEU A 130 1.29 0.15 16.24
N VAL A 131 1.03 0.59 17.46
CA VAL A 131 1.33 -0.17 18.68
C VAL A 131 0.03 -0.48 19.40
N VAL A 132 -0.14 -1.76 19.76
CA VAL A 132 -1.10 -2.21 20.78
C VAL A 132 -0.27 -2.71 21.93
N ASP A 133 -0.17 -1.93 23.00
CA ASP A 133 0.58 -2.27 24.22
C ASP A 133 -0.41 -2.78 25.28
N VAL A 134 -0.15 -3.96 25.82
CA VAL A 134 -1.02 -4.58 26.84
C VAL A 134 -0.20 -4.86 28.09
N LYS A 135 -0.42 -4.08 29.14
CA LYS A 135 0.28 -4.18 30.41
C LYS A 135 -0.70 -4.34 31.56
N LYS A 136 -0.60 -5.46 32.30
CA LYS A 136 -1.46 -5.73 33.47
C LYS A 136 -2.97 -5.60 33.15
N GLY A 137 -3.38 -6.04 31.95
CA GLY A 137 -4.78 -5.96 31.50
C GLY A 137 -5.23 -4.56 31.08
N VAL A 138 -4.32 -3.61 30.88
CA VAL A 138 -4.60 -2.29 30.31
C VAL A 138 -4.06 -2.26 28.89
N TYR A 139 -4.92 -1.92 27.94
CA TYR A 139 -4.60 -1.71 26.54
C TYR A 139 -4.30 -0.24 26.29
N GLU A 140 -3.26 0.05 25.54
CA GLU A 140 -2.99 1.33 24.93
C GLU A 140 -2.77 1.13 23.43
N VAL A 141 -3.51 1.86 22.59
CA VAL A 141 -3.39 1.79 21.13
C VAL A 141 -2.93 3.15 20.60
N TYR A 142 -1.78 3.18 19.95
CA TYR A 142 -1.19 4.45 19.54
C TYR A 142 -0.22 4.33 18.36
N PRO A 143 -0.04 5.38 17.56
CA PRO A 143 1.04 5.49 16.59
C PRO A 143 2.35 5.88 17.29
N ARG A 144 3.43 5.19 16.90
CA ARG A 144 4.82 5.48 17.27
C ARG A 144 5.57 5.93 16.05
N PHE A 145 5.94 7.19 15.98
CA PHE A 145 6.75 7.71 14.89
C PHE A 145 8.22 7.34 15.08
N LEU A 146 8.82 6.76 14.02
CA LEU A 146 10.14 6.13 14.04
C LEU A 146 11.21 7.09 13.54
N ILE A 147 11.41 8.21 14.23
CA ILE A 147 12.24 9.34 13.78
C ILE A 147 13.69 8.91 13.53
N LYS A 148 14.25 8.06 14.39
CA LYS A 148 15.61 7.53 14.21
C LYS A 148 15.77 6.65 12.96
N ASP A 149 14.70 6.02 12.49
CA ASP A 149 14.73 5.13 11.32
C ASP A 149 14.57 5.89 10.01
N MET A 150 14.27 7.18 10.04
CA MET A 150 14.19 8.03 8.85
C MET A 150 15.57 8.19 8.21
N LEU A 151 15.57 8.36 6.88
CA LEU A 151 16.80 8.55 6.10
C LEU A 151 17.53 9.84 6.49
N PHE A 152 16.75 10.92 6.64
CA PHE A 152 17.23 12.26 6.97
C PHE A 152 16.48 12.81 8.18
N ALA A 153 16.73 14.08 8.51
CA ALA A 153 15.85 14.81 9.43
C ALA A 153 14.40 14.75 8.96
N PRO A 154 13.43 14.89 9.88
CA PRO A 154 12.01 14.95 9.51
C PRO A 154 11.80 15.97 8.37
N TYR A 155 11.02 15.58 7.36
CA TYR A 155 10.84 16.34 6.12
C TYR A 155 9.48 17.04 6.02
N GLU A 156 8.57 16.75 6.97
CA GLU A 156 7.25 17.39 7.09
C GLU A 156 6.81 17.41 8.57
N ASP A 157 5.79 18.20 8.88
CA ASP A 157 5.20 18.24 10.22
C ASP A 157 4.50 16.91 10.53
N LEU A 158 4.52 16.49 11.80
CA LEU A 158 3.73 15.35 12.25
C LEU A 158 2.28 15.80 12.43
N ILE A 159 1.36 15.24 11.64
CA ILE A 159 -0.05 15.62 11.64
C ILE A 159 -0.93 14.37 11.75
N ILE A 160 -1.87 14.40 12.71
CA ILE A 160 -2.92 13.39 12.87
C ILE A 160 -4.25 14.10 13.04
N ASP A 161 -5.25 13.72 12.26
CA ASP A 161 -6.64 14.14 12.47
C ASP A 161 -7.45 12.99 13.09
N PHE A 162 -8.13 13.28 14.20
CA PHE A 162 -8.98 12.35 14.93
C PHE A 162 -10.46 12.69 14.67
N TYR A 163 -11.16 11.80 13.99
CA TYR A 163 -12.59 11.88 13.68
C TYR A 163 -13.38 11.12 14.73
N TYR A 164 -14.25 11.78 15.47
CA TYR A 164 -15.02 11.20 16.58
C TYR A 164 -16.44 10.85 16.16
N PHE A 165 -16.95 9.75 16.72
CA PHE A 165 -18.28 9.23 16.47
C PHE A 165 -18.97 8.86 17.80
N LYS A 166 -20.30 8.96 17.85
CA LYS A 166 -21.11 8.61 19.03
C LYS A 166 -22.35 7.81 18.63
N GLY A 167 -22.90 7.05 19.58
CA GLY A 167 -24.13 6.28 19.41
C GLY A 167 -24.04 5.30 18.25
N GLU A 168 -25.03 5.31 17.37
CA GLU A 168 -25.11 4.40 16.22
C GLU A 168 -23.96 4.58 15.22
N ASP A 169 -23.36 5.78 15.15
CA ASP A 169 -22.21 6.05 14.30
C ASP A 169 -20.88 5.58 14.90
N ALA A 170 -20.86 5.14 16.15
CA ALA A 170 -19.64 4.64 16.79
C ALA A 170 -19.32 3.21 16.32
N ASN A 171 -18.94 3.06 15.04
CA ASN A 171 -18.67 1.77 14.42
C ASN A 171 -17.59 1.86 13.32
N TYR A 172 -17.00 0.72 12.93
CA TYR A 172 -15.94 0.67 11.93
C TYR A 172 -16.39 1.11 10.52
N SER A 173 -17.67 1.03 10.20
CA SER A 173 -18.19 1.53 8.92
C SER A 173 -18.07 3.06 8.82
N SER A 174 -18.41 3.78 9.90
CA SER A 174 -18.26 5.25 9.97
C SER A 174 -16.77 5.65 9.93
N MET A 175 -15.89 4.89 10.59
CA MET A 175 -14.43 5.08 10.50
C MET A 175 -13.92 4.96 9.06
N GLY A 176 -14.38 3.92 8.33
CA GLY A 176 -14.04 3.72 6.91
C GLY A 176 -14.60 4.83 6.01
N LYS A 177 -15.82 5.32 6.29
CA LYS A 177 -16.44 6.46 5.57
C LYS A 177 -15.64 7.75 5.79
N ALA A 178 -15.13 8.01 7.00
CA ALA A 178 -14.28 9.17 7.28
C ALA A 178 -12.97 9.11 6.48
N TYR A 179 -12.32 7.94 6.43
CA TYR A 179 -11.12 7.76 5.60
C TYR A 179 -11.42 7.95 4.11
N ARG A 180 -12.54 7.39 3.62
CA ARG A 180 -12.98 7.62 2.24
C ARG A 180 -13.23 9.09 1.94
N LYS A 181 -13.90 9.82 2.84
CA LYS A 181 -14.13 11.27 2.73
C LYS A 181 -12.80 12.01 2.63
N TYR A 182 -11.86 11.73 3.53
CA TYR A 182 -10.51 12.30 3.50
C TYR A 182 -9.82 12.09 2.14
N GLN A 183 -9.89 10.88 1.58
CA GLN A 183 -9.29 10.57 0.29
C GLN A 183 -9.89 11.39 -0.86
N LEU A 184 -11.20 11.59 -0.85
CA LEU A 184 -11.89 12.37 -1.88
C LEU A 184 -11.67 13.88 -1.72
N ASP A 185 -11.71 14.39 -0.49
CA ASP A 185 -11.62 15.82 -0.18
C ASP A 185 -10.24 16.41 -0.52
N ARG A 186 -9.18 15.63 -0.43
CA ARG A 186 -7.83 16.10 -0.82
C ARG A 186 -7.68 16.28 -2.34
N GLY A 187 -8.67 15.86 -3.14
CA GLY A 187 -8.74 16.12 -4.59
C GLY A 187 -7.83 15.23 -5.46
N GLU A 188 -6.94 14.45 -4.86
CA GLU A 188 -6.03 13.56 -5.60
C GLU A 188 -6.72 12.26 -6.00
N VAL A 189 -7.64 11.75 -5.17
CA VAL A 189 -8.37 10.50 -5.42
C VAL A 189 -9.71 10.82 -6.05
N LYS A 190 -9.97 10.24 -7.23
CA LYS A 190 -11.24 10.39 -7.96
C LYS A 190 -11.98 9.07 -8.02
N PRO A 191 -13.32 9.05 -7.88
CA PRO A 191 -14.11 7.85 -8.11
C PRO A 191 -13.91 7.29 -9.51
N LEU A 192 -13.96 5.96 -9.67
CA LEU A 192 -13.79 5.29 -10.96
C LEU A 192 -14.73 5.85 -12.05
N ARG A 193 -16.00 6.16 -11.70
CA ARG A 193 -16.97 6.77 -12.62
C ARG A 193 -16.53 8.15 -13.20
N GLU A 194 -15.58 8.81 -12.56
CA GLU A 194 -14.99 10.06 -13.06
C GLU A 194 -13.70 9.78 -13.84
N ARG A 195 -12.91 8.80 -13.41
CA ARG A 195 -11.65 8.42 -14.06
C ARG A 195 -11.86 7.81 -15.45
N VAL A 196 -12.97 7.08 -15.65
CA VAL A 196 -13.30 6.49 -16.97
C VAL A 196 -13.71 7.54 -18.03
N LYS A 197 -14.07 8.76 -17.62
CA LYS A 197 -14.44 9.81 -18.56
C LYS A 197 -13.23 10.22 -19.41
N GLY A 198 -13.34 10.03 -20.73
CA GLY A 198 -12.24 10.33 -21.65
C GLY A 198 -11.12 9.29 -21.68
N ASN A 199 -11.27 8.18 -20.95
CA ASN A 199 -10.33 7.06 -20.97
C ASN A 199 -11.04 5.77 -21.38
N PRO A 200 -11.08 5.45 -22.69
CA PRO A 200 -11.81 4.30 -23.22
C PRO A 200 -11.25 2.95 -22.75
N GLN A 201 -9.95 2.86 -22.52
CA GLN A 201 -9.32 1.64 -22.01
C GLN A 201 -9.77 1.33 -20.59
N LEU A 202 -9.75 2.34 -19.71
CA LEU A 202 -10.21 2.17 -18.34
C LEU A 202 -11.73 1.94 -18.27
N ALA A 203 -12.51 2.60 -19.15
CA ALA A 203 -13.95 2.36 -19.26
C ALA A 203 -14.24 0.93 -19.67
N TYR A 204 -13.45 0.37 -20.57
CA TYR A 204 -13.55 -1.04 -20.97
C TYR A 204 -13.22 -1.95 -19.78
N THR A 205 -12.09 -1.74 -19.09
CA THR A 205 -11.70 -2.53 -17.92
C THR A 205 -12.74 -2.50 -16.81
N ALA A 206 -13.38 -1.36 -16.57
CA ALA A 206 -14.41 -1.21 -15.54
C ALA A 206 -15.69 -2.05 -15.81
N ASP A 207 -15.88 -2.53 -17.03
CA ASP A 207 -17.05 -3.30 -17.49
C ASP A 207 -16.64 -4.62 -18.15
N THR A 208 -15.58 -5.25 -17.68
CA THR A 208 -15.01 -6.45 -18.29
C THR A 208 -14.64 -7.52 -17.28
N MET A 209 -14.47 -8.74 -17.77
CA MET A 209 -13.86 -9.83 -17.01
C MET A 209 -12.33 -9.76 -17.15
N PHE A 210 -11.62 -9.67 -16.04
CA PHE A 210 -10.16 -9.73 -16.02
C PHE A 210 -9.70 -11.19 -15.92
N VAL A 211 -8.95 -11.67 -16.91
CA VAL A 211 -8.51 -13.07 -16.99
C VAL A 211 -7.00 -13.15 -17.08
N ARG A 212 -6.37 -13.83 -16.13
CA ARG A 212 -4.92 -14.04 -16.09
C ARG A 212 -4.56 -15.41 -16.65
N PHE A 213 -3.65 -15.46 -17.62
CA PHE A 213 -3.05 -16.68 -18.14
C PHE A 213 -1.59 -16.75 -17.73
N CYS A 214 -1.24 -17.75 -16.90
CA CYS A 214 0.14 -18.03 -16.55
C CYS A 214 0.79 -18.84 -17.67
N ASN A 215 1.85 -18.29 -18.29
CA ASN A 215 2.62 -18.99 -19.32
C ASN A 215 3.59 -20.00 -18.70
N GLY A 216 4.30 -19.63 -17.64
CA GLY A 216 5.15 -20.56 -16.93
C GLY A 216 6.09 -19.93 -15.94
N ARG A 217 6.83 -20.77 -15.26
CA ARG A 217 7.81 -20.39 -14.21
C ARG A 217 8.94 -21.41 -14.12
N LYS A 218 10.08 -21.01 -13.55
CA LYS A 218 11.18 -21.92 -13.24
C LYS A 218 10.78 -22.95 -12.18
N VAL A 219 11.19 -24.21 -12.36
CA VAL A 219 10.96 -25.29 -11.40
C VAL A 219 12.03 -25.31 -10.32
N ASN A 220 11.63 -25.54 -9.06
CA ASN A 220 12.55 -25.63 -7.89
C ASN A 220 13.51 -24.42 -7.73
N SER A 221 13.13 -23.27 -8.24
CA SER A 221 13.96 -22.05 -8.27
C SER A 221 14.38 -21.57 -6.89
N SER A 222 13.54 -21.76 -5.87
CA SER A 222 13.83 -21.36 -4.49
C SER A 222 14.98 -22.13 -3.82
N ARG A 223 15.51 -23.18 -4.47
CA ARG A 223 16.67 -23.94 -3.99
C ARG A 223 18.00 -23.36 -4.46
N ILE A 224 18.00 -22.43 -5.42
CA ILE A 224 19.20 -21.84 -6.01
C ILE A 224 19.17 -20.33 -5.76
N GLU A 225 19.89 -19.93 -4.71
CA GLU A 225 19.95 -18.51 -4.30
C GLU A 225 20.68 -17.65 -5.34
N HIS A 226 21.79 -18.16 -5.88
CA HIS A 226 22.61 -17.45 -6.87
C HIS A 226 22.53 -18.19 -8.21
N GLN A 227 21.59 -17.74 -9.04
CA GLN A 227 21.40 -18.30 -10.38
C GLN A 227 22.40 -17.70 -11.36
N THR A 228 22.94 -18.58 -12.23
CA THR A 228 23.77 -18.25 -13.39
C THR A 228 23.22 -18.96 -14.61
N PRO A 229 23.64 -18.60 -15.84
CA PRO A 229 23.18 -19.31 -17.05
C PRO A 229 23.42 -20.84 -17.00
N GLU A 230 24.42 -21.30 -16.25
CA GLU A 230 24.81 -22.72 -16.15
C GLU A 230 23.94 -23.50 -15.14
N ASN A 231 23.42 -22.82 -14.11
CA ASN A 231 22.64 -23.47 -13.04
C ASN A 231 21.18 -23.03 -12.98
N GLU A 232 20.76 -22.13 -13.86
CA GLU A 232 19.39 -21.61 -13.92
C GLU A 232 18.39 -22.75 -14.13
N PRO A 233 17.36 -22.86 -13.28
CA PRO A 233 16.33 -23.88 -13.45
C PRO A 233 15.57 -23.67 -14.77
N LYS A 234 15.21 -24.79 -15.42
CA LYS A 234 14.39 -24.75 -16.64
C LYS A 234 13.01 -24.17 -16.36
N VAL A 235 12.51 -23.41 -17.31
CA VAL A 235 11.13 -22.93 -17.30
C VAL A 235 10.18 -24.12 -17.57
N ARG A 236 9.21 -24.30 -16.69
CA ARG A 236 8.08 -25.20 -16.92
C ARG A 236 6.96 -24.44 -17.60
N VAL A 237 6.58 -24.89 -18.78
CA VAL A 237 5.43 -24.35 -19.50
C VAL A 237 4.15 -24.77 -18.80
N GLU A 238 3.32 -23.82 -18.42
CA GLU A 238 1.96 -24.04 -17.94
C GLU A 238 0.97 -23.84 -19.10
N ARG A 239 1.18 -22.82 -19.93
CA ARG A 239 0.44 -22.56 -21.17
C ARG A 239 1.36 -21.91 -22.20
N SER A 240 1.45 -22.49 -23.40
CA SER A 240 2.06 -21.81 -24.54
C SER A 240 1.18 -20.63 -25.02
N PHE A 241 1.74 -19.73 -25.81
CA PHE A 241 0.97 -18.64 -26.42
C PHE A 241 -0.13 -19.20 -27.36
N GLU A 242 0.13 -20.29 -28.06
CA GLU A 242 -0.88 -20.97 -28.86
C GLU A 242 -2.07 -21.46 -28.03
N GLN A 243 -1.81 -22.02 -26.85
CA GLN A 243 -2.88 -22.42 -25.93
C GLN A 243 -3.64 -21.23 -25.37
N VAL A 244 -2.96 -20.09 -25.09
CA VAL A 244 -3.64 -18.85 -24.68
C VAL A 244 -4.55 -18.34 -25.79
N LYS A 245 -4.04 -18.30 -27.05
CA LYS A 245 -4.84 -17.93 -28.23
C LYS A 245 -6.11 -18.79 -28.35
N ASN A 246 -5.98 -20.11 -28.27
CA ASN A 246 -7.11 -21.00 -28.31
C ASN A 246 -8.12 -20.79 -27.18
N ASN A 247 -7.62 -20.46 -25.96
CA ASN A 247 -8.48 -20.17 -24.82
C ASN A 247 -9.29 -18.87 -25.01
N ILE A 248 -8.70 -17.81 -25.54
CA ILE A 248 -9.43 -16.54 -25.76
C ILE A 248 -10.45 -16.67 -26.92
N LEU A 249 -10.13 -17.45 -27.97
CA LEU A 249 -11.10 -17.81 -29.01
C LEU A 249 -12.28 -18.55 -28.39
N LYS A 250 -12.01 -19.51 -27.51
CA LYS A 250 -13.06 -20.29 -26.84
C LYS A 250 -13.94 -19.45 -25.93
N LEU A 251 -13.37 -18.46 -25.22
CA LEU A 251 -14.16 -17.50 -24.44
C LEU A 251 -15.16 -16.76 -25.35
N LYS A 252 -14.74 -16.32 -26.53
CA LYS A 252 -15.62 -15.65 -27.48
C LYS A 252 -16.73 -16.55 -28.00
N GLU A 253 -16.43 -17.82 -28.36
CA GLU A 253 -17.42 -18.81 -28.74
C GLU A 253 -18.47 -19.05 -27.64
N LEU A 254 -18.08 -18.98 -26.37
CA LEU A 254 -18.97 -19.13 -25.22
C LEU A 254 -19.77 -17.84 -24.90
N GLY A 255 -19.69 -16.83 -25.75
CA GLY A 255 -20.44 -15.57 -25.59
C GLY A 255 -19.85 -14.57 -24.58
N VAL A 256 -18.57 -14.70 -24.24
CA VAL A 256 -17.90 -13.72 -23.40
C VAL A 256 -17.43 -12.58 -24.29
N ASP A 257 -18.15 -11.47 -24.28
CA ASP A 257 -17.93 -10.37 -25.23
C ASP A 257 -16.82 -9.40 -24.83
N LYS A 258 -16.57 -9.25 -23.51
CA LYS A 258 -15.56 -8.31 -22.99
C LYS A 258 -14.60 -9.04 -22.06
N VAL A 259 -13.33 -9.05 -22.41
CA VAL A 259 -12.24 -9.63 -21.60
C VAL A 259 -11.04 -8.71 -21.63
N GLU A 260 -10.45 -8.48 -20.49
CA GLU A 260 -9.08 -7.99 -20.38
C GLU A 260 -8.16 -9.17 -20.06
N VAL A 261 -7.36 -9.55 -21.04
CA VAL A 261 -6.41 -10.66 -20.95
C VAL A 261 -5.13 -10.17 -20.30
N CYS A 262 -4.63 -10.85 -19.27
CA CYS A 262 -3.33 -10.56 -18.68
C CYS A 262 -2.38 -11.75 -18.84
N LEU A 263 -1.29 -11.57 -19.57
CA LEU A 263 -0.21 -12.55 -19.70
C LEU A 263 0.70 -12.49 -18.49
N VAL A 264 0.87 -13.60 -17.79
CA VAL A 264 1.70 -13.72 -16.58
C VAL A 264 2.85 -14.67 -16.82
N GLY A 265 4.08 -14.24 -16.51
CA GLY A 265 5.27 -15.07 -16.76
C GLY A 265 5.56 -15.31 -18.23
N TRP A 266 5.19 -14.37 -19.08
CA TRP A 266 5.38 -14.36 -20.53
C TRP A 266 6.81 -14.03 -20.95
N ASN A 267 7.53 -13.30 -20.08
CA ASN A 267 8.84 -12.71 -20.28
C ASN A 267 9.98 -13.72 -20.13
N SER A 268 11.18 -13.29 -20.49
CA SER A 268 12.41 -14.09 -20.38
C SER A 268 12.56 -14.70 -18.98
N GLY A 269 12.73 -16.01 -18.90
CA GLY A 269 12.82 -16.79 -17.68
C GLY A 269 11.48 -17.09 -17.00
N GLY A 270 10.35 -16.71 -17.59
CA GLY A 270 9.00 -16.93 -17.03
C GLY A 270 8.69 -16.02 -15.84
N PHE A 271 7.64 -16.40 -15.07
CA PHE A 271 7.17 -15.64 -13.91
C PHE A 271 8.29 -15.39 -12.90
N ASP A 272 8.56 -14.11 -12.61
CA ASP A 272 9.64 -13.63 -11.72
C ASP A 272 11.03 -14.20 -12.04
N GLY A 273 11.25 -14.58 -13.29
CA GLY A 273 12.43 -15.35 -13.64
C GLY A 273 13.71 -14.54 -13.80
N ARG A 274 13.65 -13.34 -14.42
CA ARG A 274 14.82 -12.54 -14.78
C ARG A 274 14.63 -11.03 -14.69
N PHE A 275 13.71 -10.54 -13.84
CA PHE A 275 13.58 -9.09 -13.70
C PHE A 275 14.90 -8.42 -13.27
N PRO A 276 15.23 -7.21 -13.83
CA PRO A 276 14.41 -6.33 -14.68
C PRO A 276 14.42 -6.65 -16.18
N THR A 277 14.92 -7.78 -16.65
CA THR A 277 14.84 -8.17 -18.07
C THR A 277 13.42 -8.61 -18.39
N LEU A 278 12.74 -7.89 -19.30
CA LEU A 278 11.41 -8.23 -19.79
C LEU A 278 11.50 -9.01 -21.12
N PHE A 279 12.25 -8.46 -22.07
CA PHE A 279 12.30 -8.94 -23.45
C PHE A 279 13.51 -9.80 -23.72
N PRO A 280 13.42 -10.72 -24.73
CA PRO A 280 12.21 -11.08 -25.49
C PRO A 280 11.22 -11.91 -24.69
N ALA A 281 10.02 -12.15 -25.25
CA ALA A 281 9.12 -13.19 -24.76
C ALA A 281 9.83 -14.54 -24.77
N ASP A 282 9.60 -15.39 -23.75
CA ASP A 282 10.38 -16.63 -23.60
C ASP A 282 10.04 -17.65 -24.71
N GLU A 283 11.08 -18.21 -25.32
CA GLU A 283 10.96 -19.19 -26.41
C GLU A 283 10.24 -20.47 -25.98
N ALA A 284 10.29 -20.83 -24.70
CA ALA A 284 9.58 -21.99 -24.18
C ALA A 284 8.05 -21.88 -24.36
N PHE A 285 7.51 -20.67 -24.49
CA PHE A 285 6.08 -20.43 -24.71
C PHE A 285 5.74 -20.20 -26.19
N GLY A 286 6.72 -20.09 -27.07
CA GLY A 286 6.59 -19.82 -28.50
C GLY A 286 7.16 -18.48 -28.95
N GLY A 287 7.90 -17.76 -28.06
CA GLY A 287 8.66 -16.55 -28.40
C GLY A 287 7.80 -15.37 -28.84
N GLU A 288 8.48 -14.35 -29.37
CA GLU A 288 7.87 -13.08 -29.79
C GLU A 288 6.78 -13.26 -30.88
N GLU A 289 7.00 -14.20 -31.83
CA GLU A 289 6.06 -14.43 -32.94
C GLU A 289 4.70 -14.91 -32.41
N LYS A 290 4.71 -15.95 -31.57
CA LYS A 290 3.46 -16.51 -31.02
C LYS A 290 2.80 -15.58 -30.02
N MET A 291 3.56 -14.77 -29.30
CA MET A 291 3.00 -13.72 -28.46
C MET A 291 2.28 -12.66 -29.30
N ALA A 292 2.86 -12.24 -30.44
CA ALA A 292 2.21 -11.30 -31.37
C ALA A 292 0.88 -11.83 -31.88
N GLU A 293 0.81 -13.13 -32.27
CA GLU A 293 -0.44 -13.77 -32.67
C GLU A 293 -1.53 -13.68 -31.58
N VAL A 294 -1.16 -13.87 -30.32
CA VAL A 294 -2.12 -13.72 -29.18
C VAL A 294 -2.65 -12.31 -29.08
N VAL A 295 -1.75 -11.32 -29.20
CA VAL A 295 -2.10 -9.89 -29.13
C VAL A 295 -3.04 -9.50 -30.26
N ASP A 296 -2.72 -9.91 -31.49
CA ASP A 296 -3.55 -9.63 -32.67
C ASP A 296 -4.92 -10.29 -32.55
N THR A 297 -4.97 -11.58 -32.17
CA THR A 297 -6.23 -12.30 -31.94
C THR A 297 -7.08 -11.61 -30.86
N ALA A 298 -6.49 -11.18 -29.75
CA ALA A 298 -7.23 -10.45 -28.71
C ALA A 298 -7.87 -9.17 -29.27
N HIS A 299 -7.14 -8.42 -30.08
CA HIS A 299 -7.66 -7.20 -30.71
C HIS A 299 -8.76 -7.47 -31.73
N GLU A 300 -8.62 -8.50 -32.56
CA GLU A 300 -9.64 -8.93 -33.51
C GLU A 300 -10.96 -9.33 -32.82
N LEU A 301 -10.87 -9.94 -31.65
CA LEU A 301 -12.03 -10.29 -30.82
C LEU A 301 -12.66 -9.09 -30.10
N GLY A 302 -12.04 -7.91 -30.15
CA GLY A 302 -12.44 -6.72 -29.40
C GLY A 302 -12.03 -6.78 -27.92
N TYR A 303 -11.09 -7.65 -27.55
CA TYR A 303 -10.55 -7.78 -26.20
C TYR A 303 -9.39 -6.80 -25.97
N GLN A 304 -9.18 -6.39 -24.71
CA GLN A 304 -7.93 -5.77 -24.27
C GLN A 304 -6.94 -6.85 -23.84
N ILE A 305 -5.66 -6.56 -24.01
CA ILE A 305 -4.60 -7.44 -23.56
C ILE A 305 -3.48 -6.63 -22.91
N VAL A 306 -3.05 -7.07 -21.73
CA VAL A 306 -2.00 -6.47 -20.90
C VAL A 306 -1.01 -7.52 -20.43
N THR A 307 0.08 -7.07 -19.84
CA THR A 307 1.07 -7.96 -19.25
C THR A 307 1.18 -7.76 -17.75
N HIS A 308 1.64 -8.80 -17.09
CA HIS A 308 2.14 -8.76 -15.71
C HIS A 308 3.65 -8.46 -15.77
N VAL A 309 4.08 -7.44 -15.04
CA VAL A 309 5.48 -7.08 -14.80
C VAL A 309 5.72 -6.86 -13.32
N CYS A 310 6.97 -6.94 -12.86
CA CYS A 310 7.34 -6.65 -11.49
C CYS A 310 8.51 -5.66 -11.45
N ASN A 311 8.38 -4.61 -10.64
CA ASN A 311 9.39 -3.57 -10.49
C ASN A 311 10.00 -3.54 -9.08
N THR A 312 9.73 -4.56 -8.28
CA THR A 312 10.16 -4.64 -6.87
C THR A 312 11.21 -5.72 -6.63
N ASP A 313 11.41 -6.62 -7.58
CA ASP A 313 12.31 -7.76 -7.44
C ASP A 313 13.33 -7.80 -8.58
N PHE A 314 14.57 -7.44 -8.29
CA PHE A 314 15.67 -7.53 -9.24
C PHE A 314 16.55 -8.72 -8.91
N TYR A 315 16.97 -9.46 -9.96
CA TYR A 315 17.74 -10.70 -9.85
C TYR A 315 19.08 -10.59 -10.56
N THR A 316 20.15 -11.13 -9.95
CA THR A 316 21.50 -11.10 -10.52
C THR A 316 21.66 -11.91 -11.81
N ILE A 317 20.73 -12.82 -12.10
CA ILE A 317 20.68 -13.56 -13.36
C ILE A 317 20.25 -12.67 -14.56
N SER A 318 19.62 -11.53 -14.32
CA SER A 318 19.23 -10.58 -15.35
C SER A 318 20.45 -9.90 -15.96
N ASP A 319 20.51 -9.83 -17.30
CA ASP A 319 21.54 -9.08 -18.05
C ASP A 319 21.41 -7.55 -17.88
N ARG A 320 20.28 -7.06 -17.38
CA ARG A 320 20.03 -5.65 -17.04
C ARG A 320 20.27 -5.35 -15.56
N PHE A 321 20.66 -6.33 -14.74
CA PHE A 321 20.92 -6.14 -13.32
C PHE A 321 22.15 -5.25 -13.09
N ASP A 322 21.99 -4.26 -12.21
CA ASP A 322 23.09 -3.40 -11.78
C ASP A 322 23.01 -3.17 -10.26
N TRP A 323 24.09 -3.46 -9.55
CA TRP A 323 24.18 -3.20 -8.10
C TRP A 323 23.96 -1.74 -7.72
N TYR A 324 24.24 -0.82 -8.64
CA TYR A 324 23.99 0.61 -8.46
C TYR A 324 22.50 0.90 -8.29
N ASP A 325 21.62 0.13 -8.92
CA ASP A 325 20.18 0.37 -8.90
C ASP A 325 19.50 -0.21 -7.65
N ILE A 326 20.21 -1.02 -6.86
CA ILE A 326 19.65 -1.67 -5.67
C ILE A 326 19.61 -0.68 -4.50
N ALA A 327 18.45 -0.61 -3.84
CA ALA A 327 18.27 0.19 -2.64
C ALA A 327 19.25 -0.26 -1.54
N LYS A 328 19.80 0.71 -0.81
CA LYS A 328 20.65 0.44 0.35
C LYS A 328 19.88 0.58 1.65
N THR A 329 20.15 -0.31 2.57
CA THR A 329 19.69 -0.20 3.96
C THR A 329 20.55 0.82 4.72
N LYS A 330 20.17 1.15 5.96
CA LYS A 330 20.82 2.19 6.76
C LYS A 330 22.30 1.90 7.05
N ASP A 331 22.69 0.63 7.12
CA ASP A 331 24.09 0.19 7.31
C ASP A 331 24.89 0.14 5.99
N GLY A 332 24.29 0.55 4.87
CA GLY A 332 24.89 0.55 3.54
C GLY A 332 24.83 -0.78 2.80
N SER A 333 24.24 -1.82 3.38
CA SER A 333 24.09 -3.12 2.70
C SER A 333 22.99 -3.05 1.63
N ASN A 334 23.03 -3.98 0.66
CA ASN A 334 21.99 -4.13 -0.34
C ASN A 334 20.69 -4.60 0.31
N HIS A 335 19.57 -3.97 -0.05
CA HIS A 335 18.26 -4.33 0.47
C HIS A 335 17.79 -5.65 -0.14
N LYS A 336 17.98 -6.74 0.59
CA LYS A 336 17.63 -8.10 0.17
C LYS A 336 16.13 -8.34 0.35
N HIS A 337 15.56 -9.08 -0.59
CA HIS A 337 14.23 -9.69 -0.47
C HIS A 337 14.34 -11.23 -0.33
N GLY A 338 13.27 -11.96 -0.61
CA GLY A 338 13.22 -13.43 -0.54
C GLY A 338 14.06 -14.12 -1.61
N ILE A 339 14.12 -15.47 -1.57
CA ILE A 339 14.59 -16.29 -2.68
C ILE A 339 13.34 -16.68 -3.47
N LEU A 340 13.23 -16.18 -4.70
CA LEU A 340 12.06 -16.35 -5.57
C LEU A 340 12.49 -17.04 -6.88
N ALA A 341 11.73 -16.85 -7.96
CA ALA A 341 11.99 -17.59 -9.20
C ALA A 341 13.32 -17.26 -9.87
N GLY A 342 13.82 -16.03 -9.74
CA GLY A 342 15.14 -15.62 -10.24
C GLY A 342 16.31 -15.85 -9.27
N GLY A 343 16.08 -16.53 -8.15
CA GLY A 343 17.04 -16.69 -7.06
C GLY A 343 16.85 -15.64 -5.98
N ARG A 344 17.94 -15.12 -5.38
CA ARG A 344 17.87 -14.01 -4.42
C ARG A 344 17.38 -12.74 -5.10
N ALA A 345 16.20 -12.26 -4.67
CA ALA A 345 15.68 -10.98 -5.08
C ALA A 345 16.29 -9.84 -4.26
N TYR A 346 16.41 -8.68 -4.88
CA TYR A 346 16.84 -7.42 -4.27
C TYR A 346 15.85 -6.33 -4.58
N PHE A 347 15.51 -5.51 -3.57
CA PHE A 347 14.68 -4.34 -3.78
C PHE A 347 15.45 -3.24 -4.50
N PRO A 348 15.01 -2.79 -5.69
CA PRO A 348 15.65 -1.67 -6.38
C PRO A 348 15.27 -0.33 -5.73
N CYS A 349 16.09 0.70 -5.93
CA CYS A 349 15.70 2.08 -5.65
C CYS A 349 14.66 2.55 -6.68
N PHE A 350 13.46 2.94 -6.27
CA PHE A 350 12.39 3.35 -7.19
C PHE A 350 12.75 4.59 -8.02
N GLN A 351 13.65 5.44 -7.55
CA GLN A 351 14.22 6.50 -8.36
C GLN A 351 14.97 5.93 -9.58
N GLN A 352 15.76 4.87 -9.38
CA GLN A 352 16.50 4.22 -10.48
C GLN A 352 15.55 3.44 -11.39
N VAL A 353 14.57 2.74 -10.82
CA VAL A 353 13.51 2.07 -11.60
C VAL A 353 12.86 3.04 -12.58
N TYR A 354 12.36 4.16 -12.09
CA TYR A 354 11.69 5.17 -12.92
C TYR A 354 12.62 5.78 -13.97
N ASN A 355 13.83 6.18 -13.57
CA ASN A 355 14.73 6.93 -14.44
C ASN A 355 15.43 6.06 -15.50
N LYS A 356 15.59 4.75 -15.26
CA LYS A 356 16.45 3.90 -16.09
C LYS A 356 15.67 2.82 -16.87
N TYR A 357 14.54 2.32 -16.36
CA TYR A 357 13.89 1.13 -16.90
C TYR A 357 12.52 1.40 -17.51
N ILE A 358 11.66 2.13 -16.80
CA ILE A 358 10.22 2.15 -17.04
C ILE A 358 9.84 2.70 -18.40
N GLU A 359 10.48 3.79 -18.86
CA GLU A 359 10.11 4.43 -20.12
C GLU A 359 10.33 3.50 -21.32
N ASP A 360 11.49 2.84 -21.38
CA ASP A 360 11.84 1.93 -22.46
C ASP A 360 11.02 0.64 -22.39
N ASP A 361 10.79 0.10 -21.19
CA ASP A 361 9.97 -1.09 -21.00
C ASP A 361 8.52 -0.83 -21.44
N PHE A 362 7.92 0.30 -21.07
CA PHE A 362 6.56 0.64 -21.46
C PHE A 362 6.45 0.94 -22.97
N LYS A 363 7.43 1.63 -23.56
CA LYS A 363 7.50 1.78 -25.03
C LYS A 363 7.60 0.45 -25.75
N GLY A 364 8.43 -0.47 -25.22
CA GLY A 364 8.58 -1.82 -25.76
C GLY A 364 7.29 -2.62 -25.72
N LEU A 365 6.57 -2.57 -24.61
CA LEU A 365 5.25 -3.23 -24.47
C LEU A 365 4.20 -2.58 -25.38
N ARG A 366 4.14 -1.26 -25.41
CA ARG A 366 3.18 -0.54 -26.27
C ARG A 366 3.39 -0.84 -27.75
N LYS A 367 4.66 -0.92 -28.21
CA LYS A 367 5.01 -1.30 -29.58
C LYS A 367 4.52 -2.71 -29.94
N ARG A 368 4.42 -3.62 -28.97
CA ARG A 368 3.88 -4.98 -29.13
C ARG A 368 2.35 -5.05 -29.08
N GLY A 369 1.68 -3.91 -28.95
CA GLY A 369 0.22 -3.82 -29.01
C GLY A 369 -0.49 -3.91 -27.66
N PHE A 370 0.21 -4.04 -26.54
CA PHE A 370 -0.42 -4.10 -25.23
C PHE A 370 -1.11 -2.79 -24.87
N ARG A 371 -2.37 -2.88 -24.39
CA ARG A 371 -3.18 -1.74 -23.92
C ARG A 371 -4.26 -2.23 -22.96
N GLY A 372 -4.66 -1.39 -22.02
CA GLY A 372 -5.64 -1.68 -20.97
C GLY A 372 -5.14 -1.27 -19.62
N THR A 373 -5.54 -1.94 -18.55
CA THR A 373 -5.05 -1.70 -17.21
C THR A 373 -3.79 -2.54 -16.95
N HIS A 374 -2.64 -1.96 -17.29
CA HIS A 374 -1.34 -2.66 -17.22
C HIS A 374 -1.04 -3.14 -15.79
N HIS A 375 -0.73 -4.43 -15.61
CA HIS A 375 -0.54 -5.01 -14.28
C HIS A 375 0.93 -4.93 -13.83
N ILE A 376 1.17 -4.12 -12.80
CA ILE A 376 2.49 -3.98 -12.14
C ILE A 376 2.41 -4.65 -10.77
N ASP A 377 2.99 -5.82 -10.65
CA ASP A 377 2.92 -6.65 -9.47
C ASP A 377 3.56 -6.00 -8.24
N VAL A 378 3.11 -6.36 -7.06
CA VAL A 378 3.64 -5.94 -5.74
C VAL A 378 3.62 -4.43 -5.46
N THR A 379 3.80 -3.56 -6.45
CA THR A 379 4.02 -2.10 -6.27
C THR A 379 2.97 -1.42 -5.40
N SER A 380 1.71 -1.86 -5.45
CA SER A 380 0.63 -1.30 -4.62
C SER A 380 0.54 -1.90 -3.22
N CYS A 381 1.11 -3.07 -2.97
CA CYS A 381 0.91 -3.80 -1.72
C CYS A 381 2.13 -3.79 -0.79
N ILE A 382 3.26 -3.25 -1.20
CA ILE A 382 4.38 -2.99 -0.31
C ILE A 382 4.36 -1.53 0.16
N VAL A 383 4.62 -1.30 1.45
CA VAL A 383 4.80 0.05 1.94
C VAL A 383 6.11 0.64 1.40
N PRO A 384 6.15 1.94 1.09
CA PRO A 384 7.37 2.58 0.59
C PRO A 384 8.55 2.37 1.54
N TYR A 385 9.69 1.98 1.00
CA TYR A 385 10.94 1.80 1.72
C TYR A 385 11.99 2.84 1.30
N PRO A 386 12.94 3.22 2.19
CA PRO A 386 13.96 4.19 1.85
C PRO A 386 15.11 3.53 1.10
N CYS A 387 15.84 4.32 0.31
CA CYS A 387 17.14 4.00 -0.23
C CYS A 387 18.20 4.89 0.42
N HIS A 388 19.16 4.29 1.13
CA HIS A 388 20.23 5.00 1.81
C HIS A 388 21.50 5.13 0.95
N ASP A 389 21.43 4.87 -0.36
CA ASP A 389 22.56 5.09 -1.26
C ASP A 389 22.89 6.58 -1.34
N LYS A 390 24.19 6.92 -1.27
CA LYS A 390 24.65 8.32 -1.26
C LYS A 390 24.46 9.02 -2.60
N ASN A 391 24.41 8.26 -3.69
CA ASN A 391 24.32 8.80 -5.05
C ASN A 391 22.86 9.01 -5.50
N HIS A 392 21.93 8.19 -4.94
CA HIS A 392 20.51 8.29 -5.25
C HIS A 392 19.66 8.05 -3.98
N PRO A 393 19.85 8.89 -2.95
CA PRO A 393 19.09 8.76 -1.72
C PRO A 393 17.61 9.02 -1.97
N CYS A 394 16.76 8.21 -1.33
CA CYS A 394 15.31 8.31 -1.50
C CYS A 394 14.62 8.00 -0.18
N ASN A 395 13.92 8.96 0.41
CA ASN A 395 13.10 8.70 1.58
C ASN A 395 11.79 7.99 1.19
N ARG A 396 10.99 7.54 2.17
CA ARG A 396 9.75 6.78 1.89
C ARG A 396 8.73 7.59 1.10
N GLN A 397 8.61 8.89 1.36
CA GLN A 397 7.72 9.76 0.58
C GLN A 397 8.17 9.84 -0.88
N GLN A 398 9.46 10.04 -1.12
CA GLN A 398 10.02 10.06 -2.48
C GLN A 398 9.86 8.72 -3.20
N THR A 399 10.00 7.59 -2.48
CA THR A 399 9.71 6.26 -3.05
C THR A 399 8.25 6.16 -3.47
N ALA A 400 7.29 6.59 -2.64
CA ALA A 400 5.88 6.65 -2.99
C ALA A 400 5.62 7.55 -4.21
N ASP A 401 6.31 8.69 -4.30
CA ASP A 401 6.19 9.61 -5.44
C ASP A 401 6.67 8.95 -6.74
N TYR A 402 7.78 8.21 -6.72
CA TYR A 402 8.25 7.46 -7.89
C TYR A 402 7.30 6.31 -8.27
N MET A 403 6.74 5.58 -7.29
CA MET A 403 5.71 4.57 -7.56
C MET A 403 4.48 5.18 -8.26
N ASN A 404 4.04 6.36 -7.82
CA ASN A 404 2.95 7.08 -8.48
C ASN A 404 3.32 7.59 -9.88
N LYS A 405 4.54 8.10 -10.10
CA LYS A 405 5.02 8.49 -11.43
C LYS A 405 5.01 7.31 -12.42
N ILE A 406 5.35 6.11 -11.95
CA ILE A 406 5.25 4.88 -12.75
C ILE A 406 3.78 4.62 -13.11
N GLY A 407 2.86 4.73 -12.14
CA GLY A 407 1.42 4.59 -12.39
C GLY A 407 0.88 5.63 -13.37
N GLU A 408 1.25 6.90 -13.22
CA GLU A 408 0.88 7.99 -14.13
C GLU A 408 1.39 7.74 -15.57
N LEU A 409 2.62 7.20 -15.69
CA LEU A 409 3.16 6.84 -17.01
C LEU A 409 2.45 5.61 -17.61
N ALA A 410 2.07 4.65 -16.79
CA ALA A 410 1.28 3.49 -17.25
C ALA A 410 -0.11 3.92 -17.73
N ASP A 411 -0.80 4.80 -17.01
CA ASP A 411 -2.07 5.39 -17.42
C ASP A 411 -1.94 6.08 -18.79
N LYS A 412 -0.95 6.93 -18.94
CA LYS A 412 -0.67 7.63 -20.20
C LYS A 412 -0.33 6.67 -21.36
N THR A 413 0.38 5.58 -21.08
CA THR A 413 0.90 4.67 -22.11
C THR A 413 -0.14 3.63 -22.53
N PHE A 414 -0.86 3.06 -21.57
CA PHE A 414 -1.74 1.90 -21.77
C PHE A 414 -3.23 2.21 -21.57
N GLY A 415 -3.54 3.22 -20.75
CA GLY A 415 -4.89 3.60 -20.38
C GLY A 415 -5.23 3.33 -18.91
N GLY A 416 -4.30 2.81 -18.11
CA GLY A 416 -4.46 2.56 -16.70
C GLY A 416 -3.44 1.58 -16.16
N TRP A 417 -3.45 1.37 -14.83
CA TRP A 417 -2.66 0.33 -14.23
C TRP A 417 -3.38 -0.35 -13.07
N GLY A 418 -3.11 -1.63 -12.96
CA GLY A 418 -3.53 -2.48 -11.85
C GLY A 418 -2.34 -3.05 -11.12
N SER A 419 -2.59 -3.53 -9.90
CA SER A 419 -1.60 -4.21 -9.09
C SER A 419 -2.29 -5.21 -8.15
N GLU A 420 -1.57 -5.72 -7.16
CA GLU A 420 -2.11 -6.66 -6.20
C GLU A 420 -3.05 -5.98 -5.18
N GLY A 421 -2.68 -5.91 -3.90
CA GLY A 421 -3.50 -5.29 -2.85
C GLY A 421 -3.31 -3.77 -2.78
N PRO A 422 -4.36 -2.99 -2.52
CA PRO A 422 -4.27 -1.54 -2.48
C PRO A 422 -3.68 -1.03 -1.16
N CYS A 423 -2.72 -0.11 -1.23
CA CYS A 423 -2.26 0.69 -0.10
C CYS A 423 -2.46 2.19 -0.38
N ASP A 424 -2.50 2.99 0.66
CA ASP A 424 -2.75 4.44 0.59
C ASP A 424 -1.78 5.18 -0.34
N HIS A 425 -0.51 4.76 -0.39
CA HIS A 425 0.54 5.48 -1.10
C HIS A 425 0.32 5.58 -2.62
N VAL A 426 -0.44 4.68 -3.22
CA VAL A 426 -0.79 4.69 -4.66
C VAL A 426 -2.27 4.99 -4.94
N ALA A 427 -3.04 5.33 -3.91
CA ALA A 427 -4.49 5.55 -4.05
C ALA A 427 -4.87 6.61 -5.09
N LYS A 428 -3.99 7.57 -5.38
CA LYS A 428 -4.26 8.62 -6.39
C LYS A 428 -4.16 8.12 -7.83
N THR A 429 -3.37 7.10 -8.11
CA THR A 429 -3.06 6.65 -9.47
C THR A 429 -3.54 5.24 -9.78
N LEU A 430 -3.65 4.37 -8.77
CA LEU A 430 -4.07 2.97 -8.95
C LEU A 430 -5.53 2.89 -9.42
N ASP A 431 -5.77 2.19 -10.53
CA ASP A 431 -7.11 2.00 -11.10
C ASP A 431 -7.80 0.74 -10.59
N TYR A 432 -7.02 -0.31 -10.39
CA TYR A 432 -7.52 -1.64 -10.11
C TYR A 432 -6.57 -2.40 -9.19
N ALA A 433 -7.14 -3.16 -8.25
CA ALA A 433 -6.41 -4.09 -7.41
C ALA A 433 -7.01 -5.51 -7.51
N LEU A 434 -6.17 -6.54 -7.60
CA LEU A 434 -6.60 -7.94 -7.73
C LEU A 434 -7.42 -8.41 -6.52
N TYR A 435 -7.07 -7.94 -5.32
CA TYR A 435 -7.72 -8.34 -4.08
C TYR A 435 -7.62 -7.23 -3.03
N ILE A 436 -8.45 -7.31 -2.02
CA ILE A 436 -8.33 -6.47 -0.84
C ILE A 436 -7.28 -7.09 0.08
N TRP A 437 -6.28 -6.29 0.47
CA TRP A 437 -5.31 -6.72 1.44
C TRP A 437 -6.00 -6.92 2.80
N ALA A 438 -6.13 -8.16 3.22
CA ALA A 438 -6.61 -8.52 4.54
C ALA A 438 -5.64 -9.52 5.16
N TYR A 439 -5.18 -9.23 6.37
CA TYR A 439 -4.51 -10.26 7.15
C TYR A 439 -5.55 -11.28 7.60
N PRO A 440 -5.33 -12.58 7.37
CA PRO A 440 -6.08 -13.60 8.08
C PRO A 440 -5.82 -13.41 9.57
N GLY A 441 -6.87 -13.28 10.36
CA GLY A 441 -6.85 -13.05 11.80
C GLY A 441 -6.27 -14.22 12.60
#